data_3e479af7cdc623f73d329504b58c1f4a
#
_entry.id   3e479af7cdc623f73d329504b58c1f4a
#
_cell.length_a   1.000
_cell.length_b   1.000
_cell.length_c   1.000
_cell.angle_alpha   90.00
_cell.angle_beta   90.00
_cell.angle_gamma   90.00
#
_symmetry.space_group_name_H-M   'P 1'
#
loop_
_entity.id
_entity.type
_entity.pdbx_description
1 polymer ?
#
loop_
_entity_poly.entity_id
_entity_poly.type
_entity_poly.pdbx_seq_one_letter_code
_entity_poly.pdbx_strand_id
1 'polypeptide(L)'
;MLMSELFREGLIENDAEKLLKVPKSDLHNHSTKGCRRDWLSERLKIKLPTPPERFDGLMGMQEWFTTYIKPFCSGKEGGVVRWEGAFAEAKRNNIRRLSMNFGAQEIDLFGGMTEFRKMIEGFRSMYCPETLFEPELTYVSCCDLEEATARMDEYVSDGFFHSIDVCGGEDIKPMEAFVPLYRKAEQYRLIKRMHVGESGSAEDVRRAVEILGLQEVHHGIHAAESNEVMRFLADNRIQLNVCPSSNVKLGYASSFKDHPIRVLYENGVKVTINTDDLLIFDSSIENEYLLLYRAGALTADQLNKIRENGLRE
;
A
#
# COMPACT_ATOMS: atom_id res chain seq x y z
N MET A 1 0.66 -13.04 27.86
CA MET A 1 0.47 -11.61 27.54
C MET A 1 -0.35 -11.52 26.26
N LEU A 2 -1.43 -10.75 26.24
CA LEU A 2 -2.23 -10.56 25.05
C LEU A 2 -1.42 -9.78 23.99
N MET A 3 -1.58 -10.10 22.71
CA MET A 3 -0.82 -9.42 21.63
C MET A 3 -1.05 -7.90 21.63
N SER A 4 -2.24 -7.45 22.03
CA SER A 4 -2.57 -6.03 22.20
C SER A 4 -1.80 -5.35 23.34
N GLU A 5 -1.50 -6.06 24.42
CA GLU A 5 -0.66 -5.55 25.52
C GLU A 5 0.78 -5.41 25.05
N LEU A 6 1.33 -6.47 24.44
CA LEU A 6 2.68 -6.45 23.87
C LEU A 6 2.88 -5.32 22.84
N PHE A 7 1.85 -5.06 22.01
CA PHE A 7 1.88 -3.97 21.05
C PHE A 7 1.99 -2.60 21.72
N ARG A 8 1.12 -2.34 22.73
CA ARG A 8 1.15 -1.08 23.48
C ARG A 8 2.47 -0.88 24.23
N GLU A 9 2.96 -1.92 24.89
CA GLU A 9 4.27 -1.87 25.56
C GLU A 9 5.39 -1.55 24.55
N GLY A 10 5.41 -2.20 23.38
CA GLY A 10 6.38 -1.93 22.33
C GLY A 10 6.38 -0.47 21.87
N LEU A 11 5.19 0.15 21.77
CA LEU A 11 5.07 1.59 21.46
C LEU A 11 5.58 2.47 22.62
N ILE A 12 5.13 2.20 23.85
CA ILE A 12 5.46 2.99 25.05
C ILE A 12 6.97 2.95 25.34
N GLU A 13 7.57 1.76 25.26
CA GLU A 13 8.99 1.54 25.52
C GLU A 13 9.86 1.85 24.30
N ASN A 14 9.26 2.17 23.16
CA ASN A 14 9.96 2.39 21.90
C ASN A 14 10.78 1.14 21.45
N ASP A 15 10.20 -0.02 21.65
CA ASP A 15 10.84 -1.33 21.41
C ASP A 15 10.32 -1.95 20.11
N ALA A 16 11.07 -1.77 19.03
CA ALA A 16 10.74 -2.34 17.73
C ALA A 16 10.70 -3.88 17.74
N GLU A 17 11.55 -4.55 18.56
CA GLU A 17 11.60 -6.01 18.65
C GLU A 17 10.32 -6.60 19.26
N LYS A 18 9.69 -5.88 20.18
CA LYS A 18 8.35 -6.24 20.68
C LYS A 18 7.31 -6.12 19.57
N LEU A 19 7.34 -5.04 18.79
CA LEU A 19 6.41 -4.79 17.70
C LEU A 19 6.55 -5.83 16.57
N LEU A 20 7.77 -6.29 16.26
CA LEU A 20 8.00 -7.32 15.26
C LEU A 20 7.29 -8.65 15.61
N LYS A 21 7.11 -8.96 16.89
CA LYS A 21 6.44 -10.19 17.34
C LYS A 21 4.91 -10.11 17.22
N VAL A 22 4.35 -8.92 17.12
CA VAL A 22 2.90 -8.73 17.11
C VAL A 22 2.36 -8.86 15.69
N PRO A 23 1.26 -9.62 15.48
CA PRO A 23 0.59 -9.69 14.18
C PRO A 23 0.12 -8.32 13.69
N LYS A 24 0.38 -8.03 12.42
CA LYS A 24 -0.02 -6.80 11.74
C LYS A 24 -0.55 -7.11 10.34
N SER A 25 -1.18 -6.15 9.73
CA SER A 25 -1.51 -6.15 8.29
C SER A 25 -0.64 -5.14 7.55
N ASP A 26 -0.51 -5.34 6.25
CA ASP A 26 -0.06 -4.35 5.28
C ASP A 26 -0.95 -4.48 4.04
N LEU A 27 -1.88 -3.55 3.88
CA LEU A 27 -2.94 -3.62 2.86
C LEU A 27 -2.73 -2.64 1.70
N HIS A 28 -1.58 -1.99 1.70
CA HIS A 28 -1.11 -1.12 0.65
C HIS A 28 0.41 -1.22 0.55
N ASN A 29 0.87 -2.11 -0.31
CA ASN A 29 2.28 -2.41 -0.52
C ASN A 29 2.55 -2.60 -2.02
N HIS A 30 3.49 -1.83 -2.55
CA HIS A 30 3.94 -1.99 -3.93
C HIS A 30 4.98 -3.10 -4.02
N SER A 31 4.63 -4.22 -4.61
CA SER A 31 5.42 -5.46 -4.64
C SER A 31 6.89 -5.27 -5.06
N THR A 32 7.13 -4.44 -6.05
CA THR A 32 8.50 -4.16 -6.55
C THR A 32 9.27 -3.16 -5.70
N LYS A 33 8.65 -2.56 -4.70
CA LYS A 33 9.24 -1.57 -3.80
C LYS A 33 8.97 -1.90 -2.31
N GLY A 34 8.37 -3.07 -2.03
CA GLY A 34 8.01 -3.53 -0.70
C GLY A 34 9.14 -4.15 0.12
N CYS A 35 10.39 -4.11 -0.36
CA CYS A 35 11.55 -4.65 0.36
C CYS A 35 12.38 -3.55 1.04
N ARG A 36 13.07 -3.90 2.14
CA ARG A 36 14.01 -2.97 2.77
C ARG A 36 15.26 -2.74 1.92
N ARG A 37 15.78 -1.53 1.98
CA ARG A 37 16.98 -1.11 1.25
C ARG A 37 18.23 -1.89 1.66
N ASP A 38 18.41 -2.19 2.93
CA ASP A 38 19.53 -2.98 3.43
C ASP A 38 19.45 -4.44 2.94
N TRP A 39 18.27 -5.06 3.01
CA TRP A 39 18.05 -6.41 2.46
C TRP A 39 18.40 -6.47 0.96
N LEU A 40 17.95 -5.50 0.19
CA LEU A 40 18.24 -5.43 -1.24
C LEU A 40 19.72 -5.17 -1.51
N SER A 41 20.36 -4.31 -0.71
CA SER A 41 21.80 -4.04 -0.77
C SER A 41 22.63 -5.30 -0.55
N GLU A 42 22.30 -6.10 0.46
CA GLU A 42 22.95 -7.38 0.76
C GLU A 42 22.74 -8.39 -0.38
N ARG A 43 21.52 -8.49 -0.88
CA ARG A 43 21.15 -9.43 -1.95
C ARG A 43 21.88 -9.13 -3.26
N LEU A 44 22.04 -7.86 -3.61
CA LEU A 44 22.73 -7.39 -4.80
C LEU A 44 24.24 -7.22 -4.60
N LYS A 45 24.74 -7.32 -3.35
CA LYS A 45 26.13 -7.06 -2.97
C LYS A 45 26.63 -5.67 -3.35
N ILE A 46 25.76 -4.67 -3.20
CA ILE A 46 26.05 -3.25 -3.46
C ILE A 46 25.54 -2.41 -2.32
N LYS A 47 26.04 -1.19 -2.18
CA LYS A 47 25.49 -0.20 -1.27
C LYS A 47 24.51 0.69 -2.03
N LEU A 48 23.22 0.47 -1.82
CA LEU A 48 22.20 1.36 -2.38
C LEU A 48 22.21 2.71 -1.67
N PRO A 49 21.98 3.81 -2.40
CA PRO A 49 21.93 5.14 -1.81
C PRO A 49 20.76 5.29 -0.84
N THR A 50 20.95 6.16 0.15
CA THR A 50 19.89 6.52 1.10
C THR A 50 18.94 7.52 0.43
N PRO A 51 17.64 7.34 0.53
CA PRO A 51 16.69 8.31 0.01
C PRO A 51 16.76 9.64 0.78
N PRO A 52 16.35 10.75 0.15
CA PRO A 52 16.25 12.03 0.85
C PRO A 52 15.19 11.97 1.96
N GLU A 53 15.26 12.90 2.90
CA GLU A 53 14.25 13.03 3.96
C GLU A 53 12.87 13.40 3.41
N ARG A 54 12.85 14.20 2.32
CA ARG A 54 11.64 14.59 1.57
C ARG A 54 11.91 14.57 0.08
N PHE A 55 10.87 14.29 -0.68
CA PHE A 55 10.84 14.39 -2.14
C PHE A 55 10.04 15.61 -2.58
N ASP A 56 10.25 16.05 -3.80
CA ASP A 56 9.39 17.02 -4.46
C ASP A 56 8.21 16.29 -5.10
N GLY A 57 7.24 15.90 -4.26
CA GLY A 57 6.08 15.12 -4.66
C GLY A 57 6.39 13.75 -5.26
N LEU A 58 5.39 13.17 -5.89
CA LEU A 58 5.45 11.85 -6.52
C LEU A 58 6.49 11.82 -7.67
N MET A 59 6.56 12.88 -8.48
CA MET A 59 7.48 12.93 -9.62
C MET A 59 8.95 12.93 -9.17
N GLY A 60 9.29 13.72 -8.16
CA GLY A 60 10.65 13.73 -7.58
C GLY A 60 11.03 12.38 -6.98
N MET A 61 10.09 11.68 -6.37
CA MET A 61 10.28 10.33 -5.85
C MET A 61 10.54 9.33 -6.99
N GLN A 62 9.75 9.36 -8.06
CA GLN A 62 9.91 8.46 -9.22
C GLN A 62 11.22 8.73 -9.95
N GLU A 63 11.64 9.99 -10.09
CA GLU A 63 12.92 10.36 -10.67
C GLU A 63 14.08 9.80 -9.84
N TRP A 64 14.01 9.96 -8.52
CA TRP A 64 15.01 9.41 -7.61
C TRP A 64 15.13 7.88 -7.73
N PHE A 65 14.00 7.17 -7.70
CA PHE A 65 13.98 5.71 -7.86
C PHE A 65 14.58 5.29 -9.20
N THR A 66 14.20 5.97 -10.28
CA THR A 66 14.66 5.66 -11.63
C THR A 66 16.16 5.91 -11.79
N THR A 67 16.67 6.96 -11.16
CA THR A 67 18.08 7.34 -11.25
C THR A 67 18.98 6.50 -10.35
N TYR A 68 18.55 6.22 -9.13
CA TYR A 68 19.45 5.71 -8.10
C TYR A 68 19.20 4.24 -7.69
N ILE A 69 18.03 3.67 -7.95
CA ILE A 69 17.71 2.30 -7.56
C ILE A 69 17.53 1.39 -8.78
N LYS A 70 16.70 1.82 -9.72
CA LYS A 70 16.33 1.02 -10.89
C LYS A 70 17.53 0.51 -11.72
N PRO A 71 18.66 1.24 -11.89
CA PRO A 71 19.81 0.74 -12.62
C PRO A 71 20.41 -0.57 -12.04
N PHE A 72 20.25 -0.81 -10.77
CA PHE A 72 20.81 -1.99 -10.08
C PHE A 72 19.85 -3.18 -10.03
N CYS A 73 18.56 -2.97 -10.23
CA CYS A 73 17.55 -4.00 -10.07
C CYS A 73 16.39 -3.89 -11.08
N SER A 74 16.70 -3.49 -12.31
CA SER A 74 15.74 -3.46 -13.42
C SER A 74 15.61 -4.82 -14.11
N GLY A 75 14.61 -4.90 -15.00
CA GLY A 75 14.34 -6.11 -15.78
C GLY A 75 13.76 -7.26 -14.95
N LYS A 76 13.68 -8.43 -15.59
CA LYS A 76 13.06 -9.62 -15.01
C LYS A 76 13.74 -10.07 -13.72
N GLU A 77 15.06 -10.21 -13.75
CA GLU A 77 15.86 -10.66 -12.60
C GLU A 77 15.76 -9.69 -11.42
N GLY A 78 15.86 -8.39 -11.69
CA GLY A 78 15.71 -7.36 -10.67
C GLY A 78 14.30 -7.32 -10.06
N GLY A 79 13.25 -7.55 -10.86
CA GLY A 79 11.88 -7.70 -10.39
C GLY A 79 11.73 -8.88 -9.43
N VAL A 80 12.25 -10.05 -9.79
CA VAL A 80 12.23 -11.26 -8.95
C VAL A 80 12.85 -11.01 -7.59
N VAL A 81 14.05 -10.40 -7.56
CA VAL A 81 14.75 -10.10 -6.30
C VAL A 81 13.93 -9.15 -5.42
N ARG A 82 13.32 -8.12 -6.01
CA ARG A 82 12.50 -7.16 -5.25
C ARG A 82 11.24 -7.80 -4.69
N TRP A 83 10.55 -8.66 -5.45
CA TRP A 83 9.39 -9.42 -4.96
C TRP A 83 9.77 -10.39 -3.84
N GLU A 84 10.88 -11.14 -4.00
CA GLU A 84 11.39 -11.98 -2.91
C GLU A 84 11.61 -11.17 -1.62
N GLY A 85 12.21 -9.98 -1.76
CA GLY A 85 12.46 -9.07 -0.63
C GLY A 85 11.19 -8.56 0.04
N ALA A 86 10.12 -8.30 -0.72
CA ALA A 86 8.83 -7.88 -0.16
C ALA A 86 8.20 -8.98 0.72
N PHE A 87 8.26 -10.24 0.29
CA PHE A 87 7.81 -11.36 1.12
C PHE A 87 8.73 -11.61 2.34
N ALA A 88 10.04 -11.42 2.18
CA ALA A 88 10.97 -11.50 3.30
C ALA A 88 10.69 -10.43 4.37
N GLU A 89 10.31 -9.22 3.93
CA GLU A 89 9.92 -8.15 4.84
C GLU A 89 8.57 -8.42 5.52
N ALA A 90 7.59 -8.95 4.80
CA ALA A 90 6.33 -9.38 5.38
C ALA A 90 6.53 -10.43 6.50
N LYS A 91 7.43 -11.40 6.28
CA LYS A 91 7.83 -12.37 7.31
C LYS A 91 8.45 -11.70 8.53
N ARG A 92 9.45 -10.82 8.30
CA ARG A 92 10.15 -10.11 9.37
C ARG A 92 9.17 -9.36 10.28
N ASN A 93 8.19 -8.72 9.69
CA ASN A 93 7.20 -7.90 10.39
C ASN A 93 6.00 -8.68 10.95
N ASN A 94 6.00 -10.00 10.86
CA ASN A 94 4.87 -10.83 11.29
C ASN A 94 3.52 -10.36 10.67
N ILE A 95 3.56 -10.08 9.35
CA ILE A 95 2.35 -9.71 8.62
C ILE A 95 1.45 -10.94 8.50
N ARG A 96 0.20 -10.82 8.93
CA ARG A 96 -0.82 -11.87 8.89
C ARG A 96 -1.90 -11.63 7.85
N ARG A 97 -2.03 -10.41 7.38
CA ARG A 97 -2.86 -10.05 6.23
C ARG A 97 -2.07 -9.09 5.35
N LEU A 98 -1.81 -9.49 4.12
CA LEU A 98 -0.95 -8.79 3.16
C LEU A 98 -1.71 -8.57 1.86
N SER A 99 -1.92 -7.32 1.49
CA SER A 99 -2.28 -6.95 0.12
C SER A 99 -1.07 -6.32 -0.55
N MET A 100 -0.68 -6.89 -1.66
CA MET A 100 0.49 -6.47 -2.41
C MET A 100 0.09 -6.28 -3.87
N ASN A 101 0.36 -5.12 -4.43
CA ASN A 101 -0.01 -4.84 -5.81
C ASN A 101 1.04 -5.34 -6.81
N PHE A 102 0.56 -5.71 -7.98
CA PHE A 102 1.35 -6.15 -9.12
C PHE A 102 0.81 -5.48 -10.39
N GLY A 103 1.69 -4.83 -11.12
CA GLY A 103 1.33 -4.18 -12.38
C GLY A 103 1.01 -5.21 -13.48
N ALA A 104 -0.03 -4.98 -14.26
CA ALA A 104 -0.35 -5.82 -15.41
C ALA A 104 0.86 -6.00 -16.36
N GLN A 105 1.62 -4.93 -16.59
CA GLN A 105 2.84 -4.96 -17.39
C GLN A 105 3.96 -5.85 -16.81
N GLU A 106 4.00 -6.00 -15.49
CA GLU A 106 4.96 -6.87 -14.83
C GLU A 106 4.64 -8.33 -15.11
N ILE A 107 3.35 -8.70 -15.11
CA ILE A 107 2.89 -10.05 -15.42
C ILE A 107 3.31 -10.46 -16.84
N ASP A 108 3.11 -9.56 -17.81
CA ASP A 108 3.52 -9.79 -19.21
C ASP A 108 5.04 -10.00 -19.32
N LEU A 109 5.84 -9.22 -18.61
CA LEU A 109 7.30 -9.35 -18.59
C LEU A 109 7.77 -10.74 -18.11
N PHE A 110 6.95 -11.38 -17.26
CA PHE A 110 7.27 -12.71 -16.72
C PHE A 110 6.74 -13.89 -17.56
N GLY A 111 6.07 -13.60 -18.68
CA GLY A 111 5.57 -14.63 -19.59
C GLY A 111 4.12 -15.03 -19.32
N GLY A 112 3.36 -14.16 -18.66
CA GLY A 112 1.93 -14.31 -18.37
C GLY A 112 1.64 -14.94 -17.00
N MET A 113 0.34 -15.10 -16.72
CA MET A 113 -0.19 -15.45 -15.39
C MET A 113 0.34 -16.76 -14.81
N THR A 114 0.53 -17.78 -15.62
CA THR A 114 0.94 -19.11 -15.12
C THR A 114 2.32 -19.07 -14.45
N GLU A 115 3.32 -18.50 -15.13
CA GLU A 115 4.68 -18.42 -14.62
C GLU A 115 4.79 -17.39 -13.48
N PHE A 116 4.10 -16.25 -13.63
CA PHE A 116 4.01 -15.22 -12.62
C PHE A 116 3.43 -15.78 -11.31
N ARG A 117 2.24 -16.37 -11.35
CA ARG A 117 1.57 -16.95 -10.17
C ARG A 117 2.44 -18.00 -9.48
N LYS A 118 3.00 -18.93 -10.24
CA LYS A 118 3.88 -19.97 -9.69
C LYS A 118 5.04 -19.41 -8.90
N MET A 119 5.64 -18.33 -9.40
CA MET A 119 6.76 -17.65 -8.74
C MET A 119 6.30 -16.93 -7.46
N ILE A 120 5.23 -16.15 -7.53
CA ILE A 120 4.70 -15.40 -6.37
C ILE A 120 4.24 -16.34 -5.26
N GLU A 121 3.52 -17.42 -5.60
CA GLU A 121 3.11 -18.45 -4.65
C GLU A 121 4.32 -19.19 -4.05
N GLY A 122 5.39 -19.35 -4.82
CA GLY A 122 6.66 -19.87 -4.31
C GLY A 122 7.25 -19.01 -3.21
N PHE A 123 7.32 -17.69 -3.42
CA PHE A 123 7.79 -16.75 -2.38
C PHE A 123 6.85 -16.71 -1.17
N ARG A 124 5.52 -16.64 -1.41
CA ARG A 124 4.54 -16.71 -0.33
C ARG A 124 4.75 -17.94 0.54
N SER A 125 4.86 -19.11 -0.07
CA SER A 125 5.04 -20.38 0.65
C SER A 125 6.35 -20.45 1.43
N MET A 126 7.41 -19.85 0.90
CA MET A 126 8.74 -19.84 1.54
C MET A 126 8.81 -18.89 2.73
N TYR A 127 8.23 -17.71 2.62
CA TYR A 127 8.42 -16.63 3.60
C TYR A 127 7.24 -16.48 4.56
N CYS A 128 6.01 -16.56 4.09
CA CYS A 128 4.80 -16.26 4.88
C CYS A 128 3.62 -17.20 4.56
N PRO A 129 3.80 -18.53 4.80
CA PRO A 129 2.76 -19.53 4.47
C PRO A 129 1.45 -19.36 5.24
N GLU A 130 1.51 -18.73 6.42
CA GLU A 130 0.35 -18.50 7.29
C GLU A 130 -0.29 -17.12 7.10
N THR A 131 0.22 -16.32 6.17
CA THR A 131 -0.32 -14.99 5.87
C THR A 131 -1.50 -15.12 4.92
N LEU A 132 -2.62 -14.47 5.26
CA LEU A 132 -3.70 -14.23 4.31
C LEU A 132 -3.16 -13.28 3.25
N PHE A 133 -2.88 -13.83 2.07
CA PHE A 133 -2.32 -13.09 0.95
C PHE A 133 -3.42 -12.70 -0.02
N GLU A 134 -3.58 -11.42 -0.24
CA GLU A 134 -4.59 -10.78 -1.07
C GLU A 134 -3.90 -10.00 -2.21
N PRO A 135 -3.43 -10.67 -3.27
CA PRO A 135 -2.76 -9.99 -4.38
C PRO A 135 -3.69 -9.03 -5.10
N GLU A 136 -3.16 -7.88 -5.50
CA GLU A 136 -3.87 -6.80 -6.15
C GLU A 136 -3.36 -6.57 -7.56
N LEU A 137 -4.27 -6.54 -8.54
CA LEU A 137 -3.94 -6.17 -9.91
C LEU A 137 -3.95 -4.64 -10.03
N THR A 138 -2.83 -4.05 -10.46
CA THR A 138 -2.69 -2.60 -10.54
C THR A 138 -2.46 -2.14 -11.98
N TYR A 139 -3.16 -1.07 -12.34
CA TYR A 139 -2.96 -0.33 -13.58
C TYR A 139 -2.44 1.08 -13.26
N VAL A 140 -1.60 1.63 -14.15
CA VAL A 140 -1.20 3.04 -14.05
C VAL A 140 -2.28 3.92 -14.66
N SER A 141 -2.54 5.09 -14.07
CA SER A 141 -3.61 6.01 -14.50
C SER A 141 -3.51 6.46 -15.97
N CYS A 142 -2.28 6.50 -16.51
CA CYS A 142 -2.02 6.86 -17.90
C CYS A 142 -2.14 5.70 -18.91
N CYS A 143 -2.44 4.46 -18.45
CA CYS A 143 -2.58 3.30 -19.34
C CYS A 143 -3.67 3.49 -20.39
N ASP A 144 -3.63 2.70 -21.47
CA ASP A 144 -4.77 2.58 -22.38
C ASP A 144 -5.88 1.80 -21.68
N LEU A 145 -6.97 2.50 -21.32
CA LEU A 145 -8.09 1.92 -20.57
C LEU A 145 -8.92 0.95 -21.40
N GLU A 146 -8.97 1.11 -22.71
CA GLU A 146 -9.67 0.18 -23.60
C GLU A 146 -8.91 -1.14 -23.67
N GLU A 147 -7.59 -1.08 -23.90
CA GLU A 147 -6.72 -2.26 -23.87
C GLU A 147 -6.71 -2.92 -22.48
N ALA A 148 -6.54 -2.15 -21.41
CA ALA A 148 -6.54 -2.66 -20.02
C ALA A 148 -7.86 -3.39 -19.69
N THR A 149 -9.00 -2.81 -20.09
CA THR A 149 -10.31 -3.42 -19.91
C THR A 149 -10.48 -4.69 -20.75
N ALA A 150 -10.04 -4.68 -22.01
CA ALA A 150 -10.13 -5.83 -22.90
C ALA A 150 -9.29 -7.01 -22.38
N ARG A 151 -8.08 -6.75 -21.91
CA ARG A 151 -7.12 -7.78 -21.47
C ARG A 151 -7.30 -8.24 -20.02
N MET A 152 -8.14 -7.60 -19.23
CA MET A 152 -8.30 -7.94 -17.80
C MET A 152 -8.56 -9.45 -17.57
N ASP A 153 -9.33 -10.10 -18.45
CA ASP A 153 -9.63 -11.53 -18.34
C ASP A 153 -8.37 -12.41 -18.34
N GLU A 154 -7.31 -11.97 -19.03
CA GLU A 154 -6.03 -12.69 -19.08
C GLU A 154 -5.37 -12.77 -17.70
N TYR A 155 -5.64 -11.81 -16.82
CA TYR A 155 -5.02 -11.69 -15.51
C TYR A 155 -5.89 -12.23 -14.37
N VAL A 156 -7.23 -12.10 -14.46
CA VAL A 156 -8.11 -12.36 -13.31
C VAL A 156 -8.94 -13.62 -13.40
N SER A 157 -9.01 -14.28 -14.57
CA SER A 157 -9.87 -15.45 -14.80
C SER A 157 -9.52 -16.67 -13.97
N ASP A 158 -8.28 -16.78 -13.49
CA ASP A 158 -7.83 -17.90 -12.64
C ASP A 158 -8.10 -17.69 -11.13
N GLY A 159 -8.68 -16.53 -10.76
CA GLY A 159 -9.04 -16.19 -9.38
C GLY A 159 -7.84 -15.94 -8.46
N PHE A 160 -6.66 -15.63 -9.02
CA PHE A 160 -5.49 -15.29 -8.21
C PHE A 160 -5.61 -13.92 -7.53
N PHE A 161 -6.06 -12.90 -8.28
CA PHE A 161 -6.19 -11.55 -7.75
C PHE A 161 -7.44 -11.39 -6.88
N HIS A 162 -7.28 -10.68 -5.77
CA HIS A 162 -8.31 -10.36 -4.79
C HIS A 162 -8.93 -8.99 -5.03
N SER A 163 -8.12 -8.04 -5.50
CA SER A 163 -8.54 -6.65 -5.71
C SER A 163 -7.94 -6.06 -6.98
N ILE A 164 -8.48 -4.91 -7.36
CA ILE A 164 -7.99 -4.06 -8.44
C ILE A 164 -7.68 -2.68 -7.88
N ASP A 165 -6.63 -2.06 -8.42
CA ASP A 165 -6.23 -0.71 -8.12
C ASP A 165 -5.86 0.06 -9.40
N VAL A 166 -6.01 1.37 -9.36
CA VAL A 166 -5.41 2.30 -10.31
C VAL A 166 -4.54 3.28 -9.55
N CYS A 167 -3.26 3.32 -9.89
CA CYS A 167 -2.28 4.21 -9.26
C CYS A 167 -1.56 5.09 -10.29
N GLY A 168 -0.79 6.06 -9.79
CA GLY A 168 0.08 6.92 -10.60
C GLY A 168 -0.41 8.35 -10.72
N GLY A 169 0.47 9.20 -11.24
CA GLY A 169 0.53 10.61 -11.04
C GLY A 169 -0.43 11.49 -11.84
N GLU A 170 0.06 12.71 -12.11
CA GLU A 170 -0.69 13.93 -12.36
C GLU A 170 -1.58 13.94 -13.62
N ASP A 171 -1.36 13.05 -14.58
CA ASP A 171 -2.21 12.90 -15.76
C ASP A 171 -3.42 11.99 -15.49
N ILE A 172 -4.19 12.33 -14.47
CA ILE A 172 -5.38 11.56 -14.12
C ILE A 172 -6.47 11.83 -15.15
N LYS A 173 -6.87 10.79 -15.87
CA LYS A 173 -8.07 10.84 -16.72
C LYS A 173 -9.30 11.20 -15.88
N PRO A 174 -10.35 11.77 -16.47
CA PRO A 174 -11.61 11.95 -15.75
C PRO A 174 -12.04 10.66 -15.08
N MET A 175 -12.54 10.73 -13.84
CA MET A 175 -12.90 9.57 -13.02
C MET A 175 -13.85 8.60 -13.77
N GLU A 176 -14.75 9.16 -14.56
CA GLU A 176 -15.73 8.44 -15.37
C GLU A 176 -15.09 7.53 -16.44
N ALA A 177 -13.88 7.86 -16.89
CA ALA A 177 -13.15 7.04 -17.86
C ALA A 177 -12.78 5.65 -17.33
N PHE A 178 -12.63 5.52 -16.00
CA PHE A 178 -12.28 4.24 -15.36
C PHE A 178 -13.49 3.33 -15.13
N VAL A 179 -14.72 3.81 -15.30
CA VAL A 179 -15.95 3.03 -15.04
C VAL A 179 -15.99 1.70 -15.80
N PRO A 180 -15.63 1.58 -17.08
CA PRO A 180 -15.61 0.28 -17.77
C PRO A 180 -14.68 -0.73 -17.12
N LEU A 181 -13.48 -0.30 -16.71
CA LEU A 181 -12.49 -1.13 -16.04
C LEU A 181 -13.02 -1.68 -14.70
N TYR A 182 -13.60 -0.81 -13.86
CA TYR A 182 -14.14 -1.21 -12.56
C TYR A 182 -15.42 -2.03 -12.65
N ARG A 183 -16.26 -1.82 -13.67
CA ARG A 183 -17.42 -2.70 -13.96
C ARG A 183 -16.98 -4.11 -14.37
N LYS A 184 -15.88 -4.21 -15.10
CA LYS A 184 -15.32 -5.51 -15.45
C LYS A 184 -14.73 -6.21 -14.23
N ALA A 185 -14.03 -5.50 -13.38
CA ALA A 185 -13.51 -6.03 -12.11
C ALA A 185 -14.63 -6.56 -11.19
N GLU A 186 -15.79 -5.88 -11.17
CA GLU A 186 -16.96 -6.33 -10.41
C GLU A 186 -17.51 -7.68 -10.88
N GLN A 187 -17.43 -7.99 -12.18
CA GLN A 187 -17.83 -9.31 -12.71
C GLN A 187 -16.99 -10.44 -12.14
N TYR A 188 -15.74 -10.17 -11.79
CA TYR A 188 -14.81 -11.09 -11.13
C TYR A 188 -14.85 -11.00 -9.60
N ARG A 189 -15.73 -10.18 -9.03
CA ARG A 189 -15.88 -9.94 -7.58
C ARG A 189 -14.60 -9.42 -6.93
N LEU A 190 -13.77 -8.68 -7.67
CA LEU A 190 -12.59 -8.04 -7.12
C LEU A 190 -12.99 -6.89 -6.20
N ILE A 191 -12.31 -6.75 -5.07
CA ILE A 191 -12.40 -5.55 -4.24
C ILE A 191 -11.90 -4.37 -5.08
N LYS A 192 -12.70 -3.31 -5.15
CA LYS A 192 -12.40 -2.12 -5.95
C LYS A 192 -11.66 -1.10 -5.08
N ARG A 193 -10.42 -0.81 -5.43
CA ARG A 193 -9.53 0.15 -4.77
C ARG A 193 -9.01 1.17 -5.78
N MET A 194 -8.57 2.31 -5.32
CA MET A 194 -7.89 3.33 -6.12
C MET A 194 -7.02 4.20 -5.24
N HIS A 195 -5.86 4.63 -5.77
CA HIS A 195 -5.08 5.72 -5.22
C HIS A 195 -5.81 7.04 -5.49
N VAL A 196 -6.35 7.66 -4.45
CA VAL A 196 -7.03 8.95 -4.55
C VAL A 196 -7.00 9.67 -3.21
N GLY A 197 -6.92 11.00 -3.23
CA GLY A 197 -6.85 11.82 -2.02
C GLY A 197 -5.53 11.71 -1.27
N GLU A 198 -4.48 11.25 -1.93
CA GLU A 198 -3.10 11.46 -1.51
C GLU A 198 -2.66 12.89 -1.85
N SER A 199 -2.95 13.32 -3.06
CA SER A 199 -3.04 14.69 -3.53
C SER A 199 -4.48 15.00 -3.94
N GLY A 200 -4.80 16.24 -4.31
CA GLY A 200 -6.15 16.64 -4.71
C GLY A 200 -7.01 17.09 -3.53
N SER A 201 -8.28 16.71 -3.49
CA SER A 201 -9.26 17.20 -2.52
C SER A 201 -10.08 16.10 -1.86
N ALA A 202 -10.79 16.45 -0.78
CA ALA A 202 -11.77 15.55 -0.14
C ALA A 202 -12.87 15.12 -1.12
N GLU A 203 -13.31 16.01 -1.99
CA GLU A 203 -14.36 15.71 -2.97
C GLU A 203 -13.92 14.69 -4.02
N ASP A 204 -12.61 14.67 -4.38
CA ASP A 204 -12.09 13.65 -5.30
C ASP A 204 -12.22 12.25 -4.69
N VAL A 205 -11.96 12.12 -3.38
CA VAL A 205 -12.16 10.86 -2.65
C VAL A 205 -13.61 10.42 -2.69
N ARG A 206 -14.56 11.32 -2.40
CA ARG A 206 -15.99 11.03 -2.43
C ARG A 206 -16.43 10.60 -3.83
N ARG A 207 -16.07 11.38 -4.84
CA ARG A 207 -16.43 11.10 -6.24
C ARG A 207 -15.90 9.76 -6.72
N ALA A 208 -14.66 9.41 -6.36
CA ALA A 208 -14.09 8.10 -6.70
C ALA A 208 -14.93 6.96 -6.12
N VAL A 209 -15.29 7.06 -4.84
CA VAL A 209 -16.15 6.06 -4.18
C VAL A 209 -17.52 5.97 -4.86
N GLU A 210 -18.17 7.10 -5.13
CA GLU A 210 -19.52 7.12 -5.72
C GLU A 210 -19.53 6.64 -7.18
N ILE A 211 -18.58 7.08 -8.01
CA ILE A 211 -18.56 6.81 -9.45
C ILE A 211 -18.08 5.37 -9.74
N LEU A 212 -17.03 4.92 -9.04
CA LEU A 212 -16.40 3.62 -9.28
C LEU A 212 -16.93 2.53 -8.34
N GLY A 213 -17.66 2.91 -7.28
CA GLY A 213 -18.15 1.98 -6.26
C GLY A 213 -17.03 1.35 -5.46
N LEU A 214 -16.04 2.14 -5.04
CA LEU A 214 -14.88 1.64 -4.28
C LEU A 214 -15.33 1.13 -2.91
N GLN A 215 -14.72 0.03 -2.46
CA GLN A 215 -14.85 -0.48 -1.09
C GLN A 215 -13.71 0.00 -0.19
N GLU A 216 -12.54 0.24 -0.77
CA GLU A 216 -11.38 0.77 -0.07
C GLU A 216 -10.69 1.84 -0.93
N VAL A 217 -9.99 2.75 -0.28
CA VAL A 217 -9.22 3.81 -0.92
C VAL A 217 -7.77 3.73 -0.44
N HIS A 218 -6.84 3.74 -1.35
CA HIS A 218 -5.43 3.91 -1.01
C HIS A 218 -5.15 5.38 -0.72
N HIS A 219 -4.48 5.64 0.41
CA HIS A 219 -4.26 6.94 1.07
C HIS A 219 -5.55 7.61 1.54
N GLY A 220 -6.23 8.41 0.72
CA GLY A 220 -7.47 9.10 1.06
C GLY A 220 -7.33 10.20 2.11
N ILE A 221 -6.12 10.70 2.40
CA ILE A 221 -5.84 11.58 3.54
C ILE A 221 -6.50 12.95 3.44
N HIS A 222 -6.72 13.47 2.22
CA HIS A 222 -7.42 14.74 2.01
C HIS A 222 -8.92 14.69 2.36
N ALA A 223 -9.50 13.49 2.56
CA ALA A 223 -10.85 13.37 3.12
C ALA A 223 -10.99 14.05 4.50
N ALA A 224 -9.89 14.19 5.25
CA ALA A 224 -9.85 14.89 6.53
C ALA A 224 -10.19 16.39 6.45
N GLU A 225 -10.18 16.99 5.27
CA GLU A 225 -10.49 18.40 5.06
C GLU A 225 -12.00 18.68 5.02
N SER A 226 -12.85 17.62 4.96
CA SER A 226 -14.31 17.77 4.88
C SER A 226 -15.04 16.85 5.87
N ASN A 227 -15.73 17.45 6.83
CA ASN A 227 -16.59 16.71 7.76
C ASN A 227 -17.70 15.94 7.03
N GLU A 228 -18.18 16.43 5.90
CA GLU A 228 -19.21 15.78 5.09
C GLU A 228 -18.65 14.51 4.45
N VAL A 229 -17.45 14.61 3.86
CA VAL A 229 -16.78 13.46 3.22
C VAL A 229 -16.39 12.42 4.26
N MET A 230 -15.82 12.82 5.41
CA MET A 230 -15.52 11.87 6.50
C MET A 230 -16.76 11.13 6.97
N ARG A 231 -17.90 11.83 7.15
CA ARG A 231 -19.18 11.20 7.52
C ARG A 231 -19.64 10.23 6.44
N PHE A 232 -19.58 10.63 5.16
CA PHE A 232 -19.90 9.77 4.03
C PHE A 232 -19.09 8.47 4.04
N LEU A 233 -17.76 8.56 4.23
CA LEU A 233 -16.87 7.40 4.29
C LEU A 233 -17.19 6.49 5.48
N ALA A 234 -17.44 7.08 6.66
CA ALA A 234 -17.78 6.33 7.87
C ALA A 234 -19.13 5.61 7.73
N ASP A 235 -20.18 6.29 7.24
CA ASP A 235 -21.53 5.75 7.06
C ASP A 235 -21.55 4.60 6.03
N ASN A 236 -20.75 4.70 4.98
CA ASN A 236 -20.60 3.68 3.95
C ASN A 236 -19.52 2.64 4.26
N ARG A 237 -18.85 2.73 5.42
CA ARG A 237 -17.81 1.82 5.89
C ARG A 237 -16.63 1.70 4.92
N ILE A 238 -16.32 2.77 4.18
CA ILE A 238 -15.17 2.81 3.28
C ILE A 238 -13.89 2.80 4.11
N GLN A 239 -12.97 1.91 3.77
CA GLN A 239 -11.67 1.82 4.44
C GLN A 239 -10.63 2.66 3.69
N LEU A 240 -9.83 3.42 4.45
CA LEU A 240 -8.66 4.12 3.91
C LEU A 240 -7.37 3.38 4.31
N ASN A 241 -6.57 3.01 3.33
CA ASN A 241 -5.28 2.36 3.50
C ASN A 241 -4.17 3.42 3.51
N VAL A 242 -3.94 4.00 4.69
CA VAL A 242 -3.06 5.17 4.89
C VAL A 242 -1.60 4.75 5.01
N CYS A 243 -0.69 5.54 4.41
CA CYS A 243 0.75 5.30 4.39
C CYS A 243 1.51 6.53 4.95
N PRO A 244 1.71 6.60 6.28
CA PRO A 244 2.18 7.81 6.94
C PRO A 244 3.53 8.33 6.44
N SER A 245 4.53 7.46 6.29
CA SER A 245 5.86 7.87 5.80
C SER A 245 5.83 8.38 4.37
N SER A 246 5.04 7.73 3.50
CA SER A 246 4.80 8.19 2.13
C SER A 246 4.22 9.60 2.14
N ASN A 247 3.11 9.80 2.84
CA ASN A 247 2.40 11.07 2.87
C ASN A 247 3.27 12.23 3.40
N VAL A 248 4.11 11.98 4.41
CA VAL A 248 5.02 12.99 4.96
C VAL A 248 6.20 13.24 4.02
N LYS A 249 6.83 12.19 3.48
CA LYS A 249 8.01 12.33 2.63
C LYS A 249 7.71 12.91 1.25
N LEU A 250 6.52 12.69 0.72
CA LEU A 250 6.04 13.30 -0.51
C LEU A 250 5.51 14.73 -0.31
N GLY A 251 5.36 15.18 0.95
CA GLY A 251 4.91 16.52 1.28
C GLY A 251 3.39 16.71 1.30
N TYR A 252 2.62 15.63 1.20
CA TYR A 252 1.15 15.65 1.26
C TYR A 252 0.63 15.76 2.71
N ALA A 253 1.41 15.32 3.69
CA ALA A 253 1.21 15.63 5.09
C ALA A 253 2.38 16.46 5.61
N SER A 254 2.11 17.49 6.46
CA SER A 254 3.13 18.41 6.96
C SER A 254 4.14 17.72 7.88
N SER A 255 3.66 16.81 8.72
CA SER A 255 4.45 16.06 9.70
C SER A 255 3.71 14.83 10.19
N PHE A 256 4.40 13.92 10.88
CA PHE A 256 3.73 12.81 11.58
C PHE A 256 2.81 13.29 12.71
N LYS A 257 3.14 14.40 13.39
CA LYS A 257 2.34 14.98 14.46
C LYS A 257 0.97 15.46 13.98
N ASP A 258 0.98 16.14 12.85
CA ASP A 258 -0.21 16.76 12.27
C ASP A 258 -0.77 15.91 11.11
N HIS A 259 -0.45 14.61 11.09
CA HIS A 259 -0.91 13.71 10.04
C HIS A 259 -2.44 13.55 10.06
N PRO A 260 -3.11 13.66 8.90
CA PRO A 260 -4.57 13.60 8.79
C PRO A 260 -5.22 12.33 9.35
N ILE A 261 -4.48 11.24 9.47
CA ILE A 261 -4.97 9.95 10.00
C ILE A 261 -5.66 10.10 11.37
N ARG A 262 -5.20 11.04 12.20
CA ARG A 262 -5.81 11.33 13.50
C ARG A 262 -7.24 11.85 13.33
N VAL A 263 -7.41 12.85 12.49
CA VAL A 263 -8.71 13.47 12.21
C VAL A 263 -9.67 12.45 11.61
N LEU A 264 -9.21 11.65 10.64
CA LEU A 264 -9.99 10.56 10.03
C LEU A 264 -10.46 9.55 11.08
N TYR A 265 -9.54 9.07 11.91
CA TYR A 265 -9.85 8.11 12.97
C TYR A 265 -10.85 8.67 14.00
N GLU A 266 -10.63 9.90 14.48
CA GLU A 266 -11.51 10.57 15.47
C GLU A 266 -12.92 10.83 14.92
N ASN A 267 -13.08 10.94 13.60
CA ASN A 267 -14.37 11.07 12.92
C ASN A 267 -14.99 9.72 12.48
N GLY A 268 -14.43 8.59 12.95
CA GLY A 268 -15.02 7.27 12.74
C GLY A 268 -14.74 6.63 11.39
N VAL A 269 -13.87 7.24 10.57
CA VAL A 269 -13.43 6.63 9.30
C VAL A 269 -12.58 5.40 9.62
N LYS A 270 -12.85 4.28 8.95
CA LYS A 270 -12.05 3.06 9.09
C LYS A 270 -10.71 3.27 8.39
N VAL A 271 -9.63 3.35 9.17
CA VAL A 271 -8.27 3.52 8.65
C VAL A 271 -7.40 2.31 8.97
N THR A 272 -6.42 2.03 8.13
CA THR A 272 -5.30 1.11 8.35
C THR A 272 -3.98 1.83 8.16
N ILE A 273 -2.89 1.27 8.66
CA ILE A 273 -1.52 1.78 8.48
C ILE A 273 -0.76 0.79 7.62
N ASN A 274 -0.06 1.28 6.59
CA ASN A 274 0.57 0.49 5.56
C ASN A 274 1.91 1.12 5.14
N THR A 275 2.70 0.40 4.33
CA THR A 275 4.07 0.77 3.99
C THR A 275 4.26 1.49 2.66
N ASP A 276 3.37 1.28 1.68
CA ASP A 276 3.50 1.81 0.32
C ASP A 276 4.81 1.35 -0.36
N ASP A 277 5.61 2.28 -0.85
CA ASP A 277 6.94 2.11 -1.45
C ASP A 277 8.03 2.03 -0.38
N LEU A 278 8.01 1.00 0.46
CA LEU A 278 8.87 0.82 1.63
C LEU A 278 10.37 1.04 1.32
N LEU A 279 10.83 0.52 0.18
CA LEU A 279 12.21 0.68 -0.29
C LEU A 279 12.61 2.14 -0.46
N ILE A 280 11.68 2.97 -0.93
CA ILE A 280 11.92 4.38 -1.23
C ILE A 280 11.74 5.23 0.03
N PHE A 281 10.72 4.93 0.83
CA PHE A 281 10.46 5.68 2.05
C PHE A 281 11.34 5.24 3.23
N ASP A 282 12.19 4.22 3.04
CA ASP A 282 13.15 3.71 4.03
C ASP A 282 12.47 3.49 5.40
N SER A 283 11.34 2.82 5.38
CA SER A 283 10.48 2.58 6.54
C SER A 283 10.17 1.09 6.69
N SER A 284 9.25 0.75 7.55
CA SER A 284 8.72 -0.60 7.79
C SER A 284 7.42 -0.47 8.58
N ILE A 285 6.58 -1.49 8.57
CA ILE A 285 5.26 -1.36 9.19
C ILE A 285 5.35 -1.08 10.71
N GLU A 286 6.29 -1.67 11.44
CA GLU A 286 6.51 -1.37 12.85
C GLU A 286 6.96 0.08 13.06
N ASN A 287 7.76 0.61 12.13
CA ASN A 287 8.24 1.98 12.18
C ASN A 287 7.12 2.99 11.89
N GLU A 288 6.18 2.69 10.98
CA GLU A 288 4.99 3.53 10.74
C GLU A 288 4.20 3.77 12.04
N TYR A 289 3.97 2.70 12.82
CA TYR A 289 3.31 2.81 14.12
C TYR A 289 4.14 3.62 15.13
N LEU A 290 5.46 3.37 15.19
CA LEU A 290 6.36 4.09 16.10
C LEU A 290 6.45 5.58 15.77
N LEU A 291 6.53 5.95 14.51
CA LEU A 291 6.61 7.35 14.08
C LEU A 291 5.37 8.14 14.49
N LEU A 292 4.18 7.59 14.27
CA LEU A 292 2.92 8.23 14.70
C LEU A 292 2.81 8.32 16.22
N TYR A 293 3.22 7.29 16.95
CA TYR A 293 3.21 7.29 18.42
C TYR A 293 4.17 8.33 19.00
N ARG A 294 5.43 8.32 18.55
CA ARG A 294 6.47 9.25 18.99
C ARG A 294 6.13 10.71 18.71
N ALA A 295 5.48 10.95 17.58
CA ALA A 295 5.01 12.28 17.21
C ALA A 295 3.80 12.75 18.05
N GLY A 296 3.18 11.86 18.82
CA GLY A 296 1.96 12.16 19.59
C GLY A 296 0.71 12.34 18.72
N ALA A 297 0.73 11.79 17.49
CA ALA A 297 -0.43 11.84 16.60
C ALA A 297 -1.57 10.96 17.12
N LEU A 298 -1.26 9.76 17.60
CA LEU A 298 -2.21 8.79 18.11
C LEU A 298 -1.67 8.12 19.37
N THR A 299 -2.57 7.76 20.27
CA THR A 299 -2.22 6.99 21.48
C THR A 299 -1.94 5.52 21.16
N ALA A 300 -1.29 4.81 22.06
CA ALA A 300 -1.04 3.37 21.89
C ALA A 300 -2.34 2.55 21.74
N ASP A 301 -3.43 2.95 22.41
CA ASP A 301 -4.74 2.30 22.28
C ASP A 301 -5.37 2.55 20.91
N GLN A 302 -5.31 3.77 20.41
CA GLN A 302 -5.81 4.12 19.07
C GLN A 302 -5.04 3.36 18.00
N LEU A 303 -3.71 3.34 18.07
CA LEU A 303 -2.85 2.59 17.16
C LEU A 303 -3.11 1.08 17.21
N ASN A 304 -3.32 0.51 18.42
CA ASN A 304 -3.71 -0.90 18.52
C ASN A 304 -5.07 -1.17 17.88
N LYS A 305 -6.03 -0.26 18.02
CA LYS A 305 -7.33 -0.40 17.35
C LYS A 305 -7.21 -0.35 15.82
N ILE A 306 -6.38 0.54 15.29
CA ILE A 306 -6.07 0.61 13.86
C ILE A 306 -5.40 -0.68 13.37
N ARG A 307 -4.43 -1.21 14.13
CA ARG A 307 -3.80 -2.50 13.85
C ARG A 307 -4.83 -3.64 13.76
N GLU A 308 -5.76 -3.68 14.73
CA GLU A 308 -6.83 -4.68 14.74
C GLU A 308 -7.81 -4.52 13.57
N ASN A 309 -8.08 -3.30 13.12
CA ASN A 309 -8.94 -3.05 11.95
C ASN A 309 -8.35 -3.70 10.69
N GLY A 310 -7.03 -3.59 10.49
CA GLY A 310 -6.36 -4.19 9.33
C GLY A 310 -6.32 -5.72 9.34
N LEU A 311 -6.43 -6.35 10.52
CA LEU A 311 -6.43 -7.82 10.67
C LEU A 311 -7.81 -8.47 10.47
N ARG A 312 -8.87 -7.68 10.37
CA ARG A 312 -10.25 -8.19 10.19
C ARG A 312 -10.57 -8.25 8.69
N GLU A 313 -11.17 -9.36 8.31
CA GLU A 313 -11.78 -9.51 6.99
C GLU A 313 -13.06 -8.67 6.84
#